data_20723f4b9902d8d63566dff7f67960ec
#
_entry.id   20723f4b9902d8d63566dff7f67960ec
#
_cell.length_a   1.000
_cell.length_b   1.000
_cell.length_c   1.000
_cell.angle_alpha   90.00
_cell.angle_beta   90.00
_cell.angle_gamma   90.00
#
_symmetry.space_group_name_H-M   'P 1'
#
loop_
_entity.id
_entity.type
_entity.pdbx_description
1 polymer ?
#
loop_
_entity_poly.entity_id
_entity_poly.type
_entity_poly.pdbx_seq_one_letter_code
_entity_poly.pdbx_strand_id
1 'polypeptide(L)'
;MIWIGARTTVNPFMMHELAESLRGCDMPVWVKNPVCPDVDLWIGAVERLQQAGLKDIRIIHRGFCTVDSSPYRNAPLWELTERFHTHFPELPFYCDPSHIGGKRELLAAICKKAISLHADGLFIESHCCPQKALSDAAQQLTPPALAELLVTLNVSIE
;
A
#
# COMPACT_ATOMS: atom_id res chain seq x y z
N MET A 1 -2.72 -5.01 -14.38
CA MET A 1 -2.15 -4.37 -13.17
C MET A 1 -1.12 -5.31 -12.54
N ILE A 2 0.03 -4.76 -12.17
CA ILE A 2 1.09 -5.46 -11.41
C ILE A 2 1.27 -4.69 -10.11
N TRP A 3 1.47 -5.38 -8.95
CA TRP A 3 1.92 -4.69 -7.75
C TRP A 3 3.26 -5.25 -7.26
N ILE A 4 4.12 -4.35 -6.78
CA ILE A 4 5.43 -4.66 -6.23
C ILE A 4 5.32 -4.68 -4.71
N GLY A 5 5.68 -5.82 -4.12
CA GLY A 5 5.58 -6.04 -2.69
C GLY A 5 6.65 -5.28 -1.89
N ALA A 6 6.33 -4.94 -0.64
CA ALA A 6 7.19 -4.19 0.26
C ALA A 6 8.57 -4.82 0.50
N ARG A 7 8.68 -6.16 0.44
CA ARG A 7 9.96 -6.88 0.57
C ARG A 7 10.85 -6.75 -0.68
N THR A 8 10.25 -6.50 -1.84
CA THR A 8 10.99 -6.22 -3.08
C THR A 8 11.46 -4.77 -3.10
N THR A 9 10.59 -3.85 -2.65
CA THR A 9 10.86 -2.40 -2.64
C THR A 9 12.08 -2.02 -1.80
N VAL A 10 12.42 -2.80 -0.77
CA VAL A 10 13.63 -2.56 0.06
C VAL A 10 14.95 -2.87 -0.66
N ASN A 11 14.90 -3.57 -1.80
CA ASN A 11 16.10 -4.02 -2.50
C ASN A 11 16.29 -3.26 -3.82
N PRO A 12 17.23 -2.29 -3.89
CA PRO A 12 17.46 -1.50 -5.09
C PRO A 12 17.86 -2.32 -6.32
N PHE A 13 18.57 -3.44 -6.14
CA PHE A 13 18.98 -4.30 -7.25
C PHE A 13 17.79 -5.04 -7.84
N MET A 14 16.94 -5.63 -6.98
CA MET A 14 15.70 -6.26 -7.44
C MET A 14 14.77 -5.26 -8.12
N MET A 15 14.69 -4.04 -7.60
CA MET A 15 13.88 -2.98 -8.21
C MET A 15 14.43 -2.56 -9.58
N HIS A 16 15.76 -2.52 -9.73
CA HIS A 16 16.38 -2.22 -11.02
C HIS A 16 16.05 -3.31 -12.05
N GLU A 17 16.28 -4.58 -11.71
CA GLU A 17 15.99 -5.72 -12.59
C GLU A 17 14.52 -5.81 -12.99
N LEU A 18 13.63 -5.53 -12.02
CA LEU A 18 12.21 -5.52 -12.27
C LEU A 18 11.80 -4.35 -13.20
N ALA A 19 12.36 -3.17 -12.97
CA ALA A 19 12.11 -2.00 -13.81
C ALA A 19 12.56 -2.27 -15.27
N GLU A 20 13.75 -2.86 -15.47
CA GLU A 20 14.23 -3.23 -16.81
C GLU A 20 13.33 -4.29 -17.45
N SER A 21 12.85 -5.28 -16.70
CA SER A 21 11.95 -6.32 -17.19
C SER A 21 10.57 -5.78 -17.61
N LEU A 22 10.16 -4.66 -17.03
CA LEU A 22 8.89 -3.98 -17.32
C LEU A 22 9.04 -2.87 -18.37
N ARG A 23 10.22 -2.64 -18.91
CA ARG A 23 10.47 -1.61 -19.93
C ARG A 23 9.55 -1.79 -21.13
N GLY A 24 8.83 -0.71 -21.48
CA GLY A 24 7.85 -0.72 -22.57
C GLY A 24 6.51 -1.36 -22.22
N CYS A 25 6.27 -1.67 -20.95
CA CYS A 25 4.97 -2.15 -20.48
C CYS A 25 4.03 -0.97 -20.20
N ASP A 26 2.84 -1.02 -20.78
CA ASP A 26 1.79 0.01 -20.57
C ASP A 26 0.82 -0.32 -19.42
N MET A 27 1.11 -1.39 -18.65
CA MET A 27 0.24 -1.76 -17.51
C MET A 27 0.50 -0.88 -16.28
N PRO A 28 -0.56 -0.54 -15.51
CA PRO A 28 -0.40 0.11 -14.22
C PRO A 28 0.49 -0.70 -13.27
N VAL A 29 1.49 -0.06 -12.67
CA VAL A 29 2.41 -0.65 -11.70
C VAL A 29 2.20 0.02 -10.34
N TRP A 30 1.83 -0.79 -9.36
CA TRP A 30 1.53 -0.35 -8.01
C TRP A 30 2.70 -0.71 -7.08
N VAL A 31 3.25 0.27 -6.36
CA VAL A 31 4.45 0.10 -5.55
C VAL A 31 4.13 0.26 -4.07
N LYS A 32 4.23 -0.82 -3.30
CA LYS A 32 4.13 -0.74 -1.83
C LYS A 32 5.37 -0.07 -1.25
N ASN A 33 5.20 0.74 -0.19
CA ASN A 33 6.34 1.22 0.57
C ASN A 33 7.22 0.07 1.07
N PRO A 34 8.54 0.31 1.29
CA PRO A 34 9.43 -0.70 1.85
C PRO A 34 9.00 -1.13 3.25
N VAL A 35 9.40 -2.34 3.68
CA VAL A 35 9.08 -2.82 5.03
C VAL A 35 9.77 -2.00 6.11
N CYS A 36 11.01 -1.52 5.87
CA CYS A 36 11.72 -0.62 6.77
C CYS A 36 11.24 0.83 6.61
N PRO A 37 11.34 1.67 7.68
CA PRO A 37 10.90 3.06 7.63
C PRO A 37 11.94 3.96 6.94
N ASP A 38 12.18 3.67 5.66
CA ASP A 38 13.14 4.37 4.81
C ASP A 38 12.44 4.88 3.56
N VAL A 39 12.15 6.17 3.53
CA VAL A 39 11.45 6.82 2.41
C VAL A 39 12.33 6.94 1.18
N ASP A 40 13.66 7.05 1.34
CA ASP A 40 14.57 7.22 0.22
C ASP A 40 14.68 5.92 -0.61
N LEU A 41 14.55 4.76 0.04
CA LEU A 41 14.38 3.48 -0.66
C LEU A 41 13.08 3.44 -1.49
N TRP A 42 11.98 4.00 -0.96
CA TRP A 42 10.72 4.05 -1.69
C TRP A 42 10.80 5.01 -2.88
N ILE A 43 11.36 6.19 -2.69
CA ILE A 43 11.62 7.17 -3.75
C ILE A 43 12.47 6.52 -4.84
N GLY A 44 13.62 5.96 -4.47
CA GLY A 44 14.52 5.32 -5.44
C GLY A 44 13.90 4.12 -6.18
N ALA A 45 12.94 3.42 -5.57
CA ALA A 45 12.20 2.35 -6.25
C ALA A 45 11.32 2.92 -7.38
N VAL A 46 10.60 4.01 -7.11
CA VAL A 46 9.75 4.69 -8.10
C VAL A 46 10.58 5.34 -9.19
N GLU A 47 11.67 6.03 -8.85
CA GLU A 47 12.58 6.64 -9.83
C GLU A 47 13.11 5.62 -10.85
N ARG A 48 13.47 4.40 -10.43
CA ARG A 48 13.91 3.32 -11.34
C ARG A 48 12.82 2.92 -12.32
N LEU A 49 11.58 2.83 -11.87
CA LEU A 49 10.45 2.53 -12.75
C LEU A 49 10.21 3.67 -13.76
N GLN A 50 10.28 4.92 -13.33
CA GLN A 50 10.16 6.09 -14.21
C GLN A 50 11.30 6.13 -15.24
N GLN A 51 12.54 5.87 -14.82
CA GLN A 51 13.71 5.79 -15.71
C GLN A 51 13.61 4.65 -16.72
N ALA A 52 12.94 3.57 -16.38
CA ALA A 52 12.61 2.49 -17.31
C ALA A 52 11.47 2.85 -18.30
N GLY A 53 10.84 4.02 -18.12
CA GLY A 53 9.79 4.54 -19.00
C GLY A 53 8.37 4.17 -18.62
N LEU A 54 8.13 3.63 -17.42
CA LEU A 54 6.79 3.35 -16.94
C LEU A 54 6.07 4.65 -16.58
N LYS A 55 4.83 4.81 -17.02
CA LYS A 55 4.05 6.05 -16.90
C LYS A 55 2.92 5.96 -15.88
N ASP A 56 2.23 4.83 -15.77
CA ASP A 56 1.14 4.63 -14.80
C ASP A 56 1.71 3.93 -13.55
N ILE A 57 2.31 4.74 -12.67
CA ILE A 57 2.83 4.29 -11.38
C ILE A 57 1.91 4.80 -10.29
N ARG A 58 1.51 3.92 -9.37
CA ARG A 58 0.66 4.22 -8.22
C ARG A 58 1.33 3.71 -6.95
N ILE A 59 1.17 4.40 -5.85
CA ILE A 59 1.80 4.01 -4.59
C ILE A 59 0.80 3.43 -3.60
N ILE A 60 1.27 2.44 -2.83
CA ILE A 60 0.47 1.82 -1.76
C ILE A 60 1.22 1.96 -0.44
N HIS A 61 0.63 2.69 0.48
CA HIS A 61 1.09 2.77 1.86
C HIS A 61 0.51 1.60 2.67
N ARG A 62 1.39 0.70 3.13
CA ARG A 62 1.03 -0.50 3.90
C ARG A 62 1.60 -0.49 5.34
N GLY A 63 2.16 0.64 5.79
CA GLY A 63 2.88 0.78 7.04
C GLY A 63 4.30 0.22 7.00
N PHE A 64 5.04 0.47 8.07
CA PHE A 64 6.45 0.12 8.21
C PHE A 64 6.66 -0.81 9.40
N CYS A 65 7.63 -1.71 9.29
CA CYS A 65 8.06 -2.54 10.41
C CYS A 65 8.92 -1.69 11.34
N THR A 66 8.48 -1.56 12.60
CA THR A 66 9.22 -0.86 13.66
C THR A 66 9.50 -1.81 14.82
N VAL A 67 10.50 -1.49 15.63
CA VAL A 67 10.85 -2.27 16.83
C VAL A 67 10.00 -1.88 18.04
N ASP A 68 9.31 -0.73 17.96
CA ASP A 68 8.50 -0.21 19.06
C ASP A 68 7.16 -0.96 19.15
N SER A 69 6.64 -1.05 20.37
CA SER A 69 5.29 -1.58 20.58
C SER A 69 4.25 -0.67 19.96
N SER A 70 3.47 -1.21 19.04
CA SER A 70 2.42 -0.49 18.32
C SER A 70 1.15 -1.33 18.36
N PRO A 71 -0.05 -0.71 18.41
CA PRO A 71 -1.30 -1.44 18.22
C PRO A 71 -1.44 -2.00 16.81
N TYR A 72 -0.65 -1.48 15.86
CA TYR A 72 -0.63 -1.86 14.46
C TYR A 72 0.35 -3.00 14.20
N ARG A 73 0.07 -3.82 13.20
CA ARG A 73 1.02 -4.81 12.69
C ARG A 73 2.23 -4.14 12.01
N ASN A 74 1.97 -3.07 11.29
CA ASN A 74 2.99 -2.21 10.71
C ASN A 74 2.63 -0.75 11.03
N ALA A 75 3.54 -0.03 11.67
CA ALA A 75 3.30 1.35 12.07
C ALA A 75 3.03 2.23 10.83
N PRO A 76 1.97 3.03 10.81
CA PRO A 76 1.64 3.82 9.63
C PRO A 76 2.66 4.91 9.32
N LEU A 77 3.32 5.52 10.33
CA LEU A 77 4.31 6.59 10.14
C LEU A 77 3.93 7.54 9.01
N TRP A 78 2.75 8.18 9.13
CA TRP A 78 2.13 8.99 8.07
C TRP A 78 3.04 10.11 7.55
N GLU A 79 3.91 10.62 8.40
CA GLU A 79 4.91 11.63 8.06
C GLU A 79 5.88 11.18 6.96
N LEU A 80 6.20 9.88 6.90
CA LEU A 80 7.04 9.33 5.81
C LEU A 80 6.27 9.27 4.49
N THR A 81 4.97 8.99 4.56
CA THR A 81 4.10 9.00 3.38
C THR A 81 3.90 10.43 2.85
N GLU A 82 3.71 11.40 3.74
CA GLU A 82 3.62 12.82 3.38
C GLU A 82 4.94 13.30 2.73
N ARG A 83 6.09 12.91 3.30
CA ARG A 83 7.40 13.21 2.74
C ARG A 83 7.58 12.60 1.34
N PHE A 84 7.16 11.34 1.15
CA PHE A 84 7.17 10.70 -0.16
C PHE A 84 6.29 11.47 -1.16
N HIS A 85 5.06 11.83 -0.76
CA HIS A 85 4.11 12.54 -1.62
C HIS A 85 4.56 13.97 -1.94
N THR A 86 5.34 14.60 -1.06
CA THR A 86 5.98 15.88 -1.37
C THR A 86 7.00 15.77 -2.52
N HIS A 87 7.64 14.60 -2.66
CA HIS A 87 8.61 14.34 -3.74
C HIS A 87 7.89 13.97 -5.06
N PHE A 88 6.78 13.23 -4.99
CA PHE A 88 5.95 12.80 -6.12
C PHE A 88 4.48 13.20 -5.94
N PRO A 89 4.16 14.50 -6.01
CA PRO A 89 2.79 14.96 -5.75
C PRO A 89 1.76 14.52 -6.80
N GLU A 90 2.24 14.09 -7.98
CA GLU A 90 1.40 13.63 -9.08
C GLU A 90 1.02 12.15 -9.01
N LEU A 91 1.68 11.35 -8.15
CA LEU A 91 1.42 9.92 -8.11
C LEU A 91 0.19 9.60 -7.24
N PRO A 92 -0.77 8.82 -7.77
CA PRO A 92 -1.91 8.39 -6.98
C PRO A 92 -1.49 7.58 -5.75
N PHE A 93 -2.06 7.93 -4.60
CA PHE A 93 -1.77 7.37 -3.29
C PHE A 93 -2.91 6.48 -2.79
N TYR A 94 -2.61 5.23 -2.51
CA TYR A 94 -3.54 4.26 -1.94
C TYR A 94 -3.08 3.82 -0.55
N CYS A 95 -4.02 3.59 0.35
CA CYS A 95 -3.74 3.04 1.67
C CYS A 95 -4.12 1.55 1.72
N ASP A 96 -3.24 0.72 2.28
CA ASP A 96 -3.50 -0.68 2.61
C ASP A 96 -3.74 -0.83 4.12
N PRO A 97 -4.97 -0.62 4.60
CA PRO A 97 -5.31 -0.69 6.02
C PRO A 97 -5.19 -2.11 6.58
N SER A 98 -5.34 -3.14 5.72
CA SER A 98 -5.22 -4.54 6.11
C SER A 98 -3.83 -4.84 6.66
N HIS A 99 -2.78 -4.46 5.94
CA HIS A 99 -1.41 -4.67 6.39
C HIS A 99 -0.96 -3.71 7.48
N ILE A 100 -1.46 -2.48 7.51
CA ILE A 100 -1.22 -1.55 8.63
C ILE A 100 -1.81 -2.14 9.91
N GLY A 101 -3.09 -2.48 9.91
CA GLY A 101 -3.82 -2.93 11.09
C GLY A 101 -3.43 -4.33 11.55
N GLY A 102 -3.34 -5.27 10.64
CA GLY A 102 -3.15 -6.69 10.92
C GLY A 102 -4.35 -7.38 11.58
N LYS A 103 -5.42 -6.64 11.85
CA LYS A 103 -6.67 -7.11 12.44
C LYS A 103 -7.85 -6.22 12.04
N ARG A 104 -9.05 -6.81 11.94
CA ARG A 104 -10.25 -6.16 11.38
C ARG A 104 -10.70 -4.93 12.13
N GLU A 105 -10.56 -4.93 13.45
CA GLU A 105 -11.04 -3.88 14.36
C GLU A 105 -10.37 -2.53 14.10
N LEU A 106 -9.18 -2.53 13.50
CA LEU A 106 -8.43 -1.31 13.22
C LEU A 106 -8.72 -0.70 11.84
N LEU A 107 -9.31 -1.48 10.92
CA LEU A 107 -9.42 -1.07 9.52
C LEU A 107 -10.19 0.24 9.35
N ALA A 108 -11.34 0.37 10.00
CA ALA A 108 -12.18 1.55 9.89
C ALA A 108 -11.45 2.85 10.31
N ALA A 109 -10.70 2.79 11.41
CA ALA A 109 -9.95 3.94 11.91
C ALA A 109 -8.80 4.32 10.96
N ILE A 110 -8.08 3.32 10.42
CA ILE A 110 -6.99 3.52 9.46
C ILE A 110 -7.54 4.10 8.15
N CYS A 111 -8.64 3.56 7.62
CA CYS A 111 -9.29 4.07 6.42
C CYS A 111 -9.71 5.54 6.59
N LYS A 112 -10.36 5.89 7.70
CA LYS A 112 -10.75 7.28 8.00
C LYS A 112 -9.54 8.21 8.02
N LYS A 113 -8.44 7.77 8.64
CA LYS A 113 -7.19 8.54 8.65
C LYS A 113 -6.62 8.71 7.24
N ALA A 114 -6.56 7.65 6.44
CA ALA A 114 -6.08 7.72 5.05
C ALA A 114 -6.91 8.70 4.21
N ILE A 115 -8.25 8.62 4.30
CA ILE A 115 -9.16 9.54 3.62
C ILE A 115 -8.93 10.99 4.06
N SER A 116 -8.70 11.22 5.36
CA SER A 116 -8.37 12.58 5.87
C SER A 116 -7.03 13.12 5.37
N LEU A 117 -6.16 12.26 4.89
CA LEU A 117 -4.88 12.58 4.25
C LEU A 117 -4.98 12.57 2.72
N HIS A 118 -6.19 12.62 2.18
CA HIS A 118 -6.47 12.68 0.74
C HIS A 118 -5.94 11.47 -0.04
N ALA A 119 -5.99 10.25 0.55
CA ALA A 119 -5.71 9.04 -0.22
C ALA A 119 -6.72 8.89 -1.38
N ASP A 120 -6.21 8.61 -2.57
CA ASP A 120 -7.01 8.39 -3.79
C ASP A 120 -7.84 7.11 -3.72
N GLY A 121 -7.45 6.16 -2.85
CA GLY A 121 -8.21 4.95 -2.65
C GLY A 121 -7.67 4.03 -1.55
N LEU A 122 -8.33 2.89 -1.42
CA LEU A 122 -8.04 1.88 -0.41
C LEU A 122 -7.69 0.55 -1.09
N PHE A 123 -6.69 -0.15 -0.57
CA PHE A 123 -6.26 -1.46 -1.01
C PHE A 123 -6.52 -2.48 0.11
N ILE A 124 -7.70 -3.12 0.10
CA ILE A 124 -8.21 -3.93 1.21
C ILE A 124 -8.25 -5.40 0.85
N GLU A 125 -7.77 -6.26 1.75
CA GLU A 125 -7.87 -7.70 1.60
C GLU A 125 -9.25 -8.21 1.98
N SER A 126 -9.86 -9.01 1.08
CA SER A 126 -11.14 -9.66 1.30
C SER A 126 -11.09 -11.13 0.88
N HIS A 127 -11.77 -11.98 1.65
CA HIS A 127 -11.87 -13.42 1.38
C HIS A 127 -13.26 -13.93 1.76
N CYS A 128 -13.83 -14.82 0.96
CA CYS A 128 -15.17 -15.40 1.23
C CYS A 128 -15.26 -16.14 2.57
N CYS A 129 -14.14 -16.70 3.04
CA CYS A 129 -14.03 -17.38 4.33
C CYS A 129 -12.65 -17.08 4.93
N PRO A 130 -12.44 -15.94 5.61
CA PRO A 130 -11.12 -15.49 6.08
C PRO A 130 -10.39 -16.54 6.94
N GLN A 131 -11.10 -17.33 7.71
CA GLN A 131 -10.52 -18.39 8.56
C GLN A 131 -9.83 -19.51 7.75
N LYS A 132 -10.16 -19.62 6.44
CA LYS A 132 -9.56 -20.58 5.50
C LYS A 132 -8.54 -19.93 4.58
N ALA A 133 -8.26 -18.64 4.75
CA ALA A 133 -7.24 -17.95 3.95
C ALA A 133 -5.86 -18.56 4.24
N LEU A 134 -5.05 -18.71 3.22
CA LEU A 134 -3.69 -19.27 3.32
C LEU A 134 -2.73 -18.35 4.07
N SER A 135 -3.03 -17.05 4.11
CA SER A 135 -2.26 -16.03 4.86
C SER A 135 -3.18 -14.94 5.38
N ASP A 136 -2.71 -14.21 6.38
CA ASP A 136 -3.28 -12.96 6.85
C ASP A 136 -4.78 -13.00 7.25
N ALA A 137 -5.26 -14.17 7.68
CA ALA A 137 -6.67 -14.45 8.02
C ALA A 137 -7.29 -13.44 9.01
N ALA A 138 -6.50 -12.93 9.95
CA ALA A 138 -6.97 -12.02 11.01
C ALA A 138 -7.38 -10.64 10.48
N GLN A 139 -6.79 -10.20 9.37
CA GLN A 139 -6.99 -8.85 8.80
C GLN A 139 -7.99 -8.84 7.63
N GLN A 140 -8.25 -9.99 7.00
CA GLN A 140 -9.13 -10.08 5.84
C GLN A 140 -10.61 -9.91 6.23
N LEU A 141 -11.35 -9.14 5.46
CA LEU A 141 -12.79 -8.98 5.59
C LEU A 141 -13.54 -10.03 4.76
N THR A 142 -14.75 -10.37 5.16
CA THR A 142 -15.69 -11.02 4.24
C THR A 142 -16.23 -9.97 3.24
N PRO A 143 -16.69 -10.38 2.04
CA PRO A 143 -17.30 -9.43 1.09
C PRO A 143 -18.46 -8.60 1.69
N PRO A 144 -19.39 -9.17 2.49
CA PRO A 144 -20.39 -8.35 3.18
C PRO A 144 -19.80 -7.34 4.15
N ALA A 145 -18.80 -7.73 4.97
CA ALA A 145 -18.15 -6.83 5.92
C ALA A 145 -17.36 -5.71 5.21
N LEU A 146 -16.78 -6.00 4.06
CA LEU A 146 -16.15 -4.99 3.20
C LEU A 146 -17.19 -3.98 2.70
N ALA A 147 -18.34 -4.47 2.19
CA ALA A 147 -19.42 -3.59 1.73
C ALA A 147 -19.92 -2.66 2.86
N GLU A 148 -20.13 -3.19 4.06
CA GLU A 148 -20.52 -2.40 5.24
C GLU A 148 -19.47 -1.34 5.60
N LEU A 149 -18.18 -1.70 5.54
CA LEU A 149 -17.09 -0.76 5.77
C LEU A 149 -17.12 0.39 4.75
N LEU A 150 -17.25 0.10 3.46
CA LEU A 150 -17.29 1.10 2.39
C LEU A 150 -18.49 2.06 2.53
N VAL A 151 -19.66 1.52 2.88
CA VAL A 151 -20.84 2.35 3.20
C VAL A 151 -20.57 3.26 4.40
N THR A 152 -19.97 2.74 5.46
CA THR A 152 -19.62 3.51 6.67
C THR A 152 -18.61 4.63 6.38
N LEU A 153 -17.74 4.42 5.41
CA LEU A 153 -16.73 5.40 4.99
C LEU A 153 -17.25 6.38 3.93
N ASN A 154 -18.45 6.15 3.42
CA ASN A 154 -19.03 6.90 2.29
C ASN A 154 -18.15 6.89 1.04
N VAL A 155 -17.56 5.73 0.73
CA VAL A 155 -16.67 5.49 -0.40
C VAL A 155 -17.42 4.66 -1.45
N SER A 156 -17.41 5.10 -2.72
CA SER A 156 -17.94 4.35 -3.86
C SER A 156 -16.90 3.35 -4.40
N ILE A 157 -17.38 2.25 -4.96
CA ILE A 157 -16.59 1.31 -5.76
C ILE A 157 -16.70 1.79 -7.21
N GLU A 158 -15.58 2.17 -7.80
CA GLU A 158 -15.47 2.42 -9.24
C GLU A 158 -15.12 1.14 -10.00
#